data_b1092aed52a5c993123070a09075d646
#
_entry.id   b1092aed52a5c993123070a09075d646
#
_cell.length_a   1.000
_cell.length_b   1.000
_cell.length_c   1.000
_cell.angle_alpha   90.00
_cell.angle_beta   90.00
_cell.angle_gamma   90.00
#
_symmetry.space_group_name_H-M   'P 1'
#
loop_
_entity.id
_entity.type
_entity.pdbx_description
1 polymer ?
#
loop_
_entity_poly.entity_id
_entity_poly.type
_entity_poly.pdbx_seq_one_letter_code
_entity_poly.pdbx_strand_id
1 'polypeptide(L)'
;MFRGVCFGRWLAFVLLVWPVLAEAGHWAFVPPQKTPLPTVHNVDWPSNELDRFILAKLEAVGVAPSKKASGSALVRRLYLDLTGLPPAPKEALAFVQDDSPRNYSRLIERLLASPRFGERQAQNWLDLARFA
;
A
#
# COMPACT_ATOMS: atom_id res chain seq x y z
N MET A 1 -23.11 6.49 -67.69
CA MET A 1 -23.86 7.20 -66.64
C MET A 1 -23.68 6.44 -65.32
N PHE A 2 -22.58 6.69 -64.60
CA PHE A 2 -22.18 5.93 -63.41
C PHE A 2 -22.55 6.73 -62.15
N ARG A 3 -23.29 6.07 -61.26
CA ARG A 3 -23.79 6.62 -59.96
C ARG A 3 -22.70 6.61 -58.90
N GLY A 4 -22.05 7.77 -58.72
CA GLY A 4 -21.07 7.97 -57.65
C GLY A 4 -21.65 8.72 -56.45
N VAL A 5 -22.50 8.08 -55.62
CA VAL A 5 -23.14 8.79 -54.49
C VAL A 5 -23.01 8.05 -53.12
N CYS A 6 -22.41 6.86 -53.03
CA CYS A 6 -22.45 6.13 -51.77
C CYS A 6 -21.18 6.16 -50.90
N PHE A 7 -20.04 6.60 -51.43
CA PHE A 7 -18.77 6.51 -50.67
C PHE A 7 -18.60 7.64 -49.63
N GLY A 8 -19.10 8.85 -49.91
CA GLY A 8 -18.95 9.99 -48.99
C GLY A 8 -19.82 9.92 -47.75
N ARG A 9 -20.95 9.23 -47.79
CA ARG A 9 -21.89 9.15 -46.62
C ARG A 9 -21.37 8.16 -45.55
N TRP A 10 -20.66 7.13 -45.92
CA TRP A 10 -20.07 6.18 -44.96
C TRP A 10 -18.83 6.73 -44.27
N LEU A 11 -18.01 7.53 -44.96
CA LEU A 11 -16.85 8.18 -44.39
C LEU A 11 -17.26 9.24 -43.34
N ALA A 12 -18.35 10.00 -43.61
CA ALA A 12 -18.87 10.96 -42.63
C ALA A 12 -19.45 10.30 -41.37
N PHE A 13 -20.04 9.09 -41.51
CA PHE A 13 -20.58 8.34 -40.37
C PHE A 13 -19.46 7.75 -39.50
N VAL A 14 -18.37 7.27 -40.07
CA VAL A 14 -17.20 6.75 -39.36
C VAL A 14 -16.47 7.87 -38.62
N LEU A 15 -16.35 9.07 -39.17
CA LEU A 15 -15.73 10.22 -38.52
C LEU A 15 -16.57 10.82 -37.39
N LEU A 16 -17.91 10.64 -37.41
CA LEU A 16 -18.81 11.11 -36.35
C LEU A 16 -18.91 10.14 -35.16
N VAL A 17 -18.64 8.85 -35.37
CA VAL A 17 -18.68 7.82 -34.29
C VAL A 17 -17.35 7.70 -33.53
N TRP A 18 -16.24 8.11 -34.16
CA TRP A 18 -14.91 8.01 -33.56
C TRP A 18 -14.71 8.78 -32.25
N PRO A 19 -15.20 10.02 -32.08
CA PRO A 19 -15.01 10.75 -30.81
C PRO A 19 -15.89 10.25 -29.66
N VAL A 20 -16.97 9.48 -29.94
CA VAL A 20 -17.86 9.00 -28.87
C VAL A 20 -17.29 7.80 -28.10
N LEU A 21 -16.30 7.11 -28.66
CA LEU A 21 -15.66 5.96 -27.99
C LEU A 21 -14.37 6.35 -27.22
N ALA A 22 -13.96 7.62 -27.26
CA ALA A 22 -12.68 8.07 -26.71
C ALA A 22 -12.76 8.68 -25.31
N GLU A 23 -13.91 8.70 -24.64
CA GLU A 23 -14.07 9.43 -23.37
C GLU A 23 -14.30 8.56 -22.12
N ALA A 24 -13.93 7.32 -22.11
CA ALA A 24 -13.70 6.64 -20.85
C ALA A 24 -12.21 6.83 -20.47
N GLY A 25 -11.86 7.98 -19.92
CA GLY A 25 -10.50 8.20 -19.40
C GLY A 25 -10.12 7.01 -18.51
N HIS A 26 -9.00 6.34 -18.84
CA HIS A 26 -8.55 5.21 -18.04
C HIS A 26 -8.40 5.65 -16.58
N TRP A 27 -8.88 4.86 -15.65
CA TRP A 27 -8.90 5.19 -14.20
C TRP A 27 -7.54 5.68 -13.68
N ALA A 28 -6.43 5.21 -14.25
CA ALA A 28 -5.07 5.61 -13.86
C ALA A 28 -4.74 7.09 -14.17
N PHE A 29 -5.51 7.75 -15.05
CA PHE A 29 -5.36 9.16 -15.38
C PHE A 29 -6.37 10.05 -14.66
N VAL A 30 -7.26 9.47 -13.87
CA VAL A 30 -8.19 10.23 -13.03
C VAL A 30 -7.47 10.65 -11.76
N PRO A 31 -7.40 11.95 -11.42
CA PRO A 31 -6.77 12.39 -10.18
C PRO A 31 -7.38 11.72 -8.95
N PRO A 32 -6.55 11.30 -7.97
CA PRO A 32 -7.05 10.69 -6.73
C PRO A 32 -8.00 11.63 -6.01
N GLN A 33 -9.15 11.13 -5.59
CA GLN A 33 -10.14 11.86 -4.82
C GLN A 33 -10.14 11.39 -3.37
N LYS A 34 -10.27 12.33 -2.42
CA LYS A 34 -10.36 11.96 -1.01
C LYS A 34 -11.68 11.23 -0.76
N THR A 35 -11.59 9.93 -0.48
CA THR A 35 -12.74 9.11 -0.14
C THR A 35 -13.21 9.41 1.30
N PRO A 36 -14.53 9.55 1.57
CA PRO A 36 -15.03 9.71 2.92
C PRO A 36 -14.69 8.47 3.77
N LEU A 37 -14.37 8.72 5.04
CA LEU A 37 -14.04 7.64 5.97
C LEU A 37 -15.30 6.80 6.25
N PRO A 38 -15.20 5.47 6.16
CA PRO A 38 -16.31 4.60 6.48
C PRO A 38 -16.65 4.65 7.98
N THR A 39 -17.91 4.48 8.31
CA THR A 39 -18.36 4.23 9.68
C THR A 39 -18.03 2.80 10.06
N VAL A 40 -17.55 2.60 11.29
CA VAL A 40 -17.20 1.29 11.85
C VAL A 40 -17.85 1.14 13.21
N HIS A 41 -18.17 -0.11 13.61
CA HIS A 41 -18.76 -0.39 14.90
C HIS A 41 -17.74 -0.31 16.03
N ASN A 42 -16.55 -0.87 15.83
CA ASN A 42 -15.47 -0.82 16.82
C ASN A 42 -14.61 0.41 16.59
N VAL A 43 -14.97 1.52 17.23
CA VAL A 43 -14.27 2.82 17.09
C VAL A 43 -12.91 2.89 17.79
N ASP A 44 -12.63 1.98 18.71
CA ASP A 44 -11.41 1.98 19.54
C ASP A 44 -10.25 1.19 18.88
N TRP A 45 -10.54 0.33 17.93
CA TRP A 45 -9.52 -0.48 17.27
C TRP A 45 -8.64 0.30 16.28
N PRO A 46 -9.20 1.21 15.43
CA PRO A 46 -8.42 1.93 14.44
C PRO A 46 -7.42 2.89 15.10
N SER A 47 -6.15 2.79 14.72
CA SER A 47 -5.10 3.72 15.14
C SER A 47 -4.92 4.88 14.16
N ASN A 48 -5.39 4.72 12.92
CA ASN A 48 -5.31 5.71 11.85
C ASN A 48 -6.50 5.60 10.88
N GLU A 49 -6.56 6.52 9.90
CA GLU A 49 -7.66 6.55 8.92
C GLU A 49 -7.72 5.29 8.04
N LEU A 50 -6.56 4.70 7.68
CA LEU A 50 -6.51 3.49 6.86
C LEU A 50 -7.11 2.28 7.59
N ASP A 51 -6.91 2.19 8.91
CA ASP A 51 -7.47 1.11 9.70
C ASP A 51 -9.00 1.09 9.65
N ARG A 52 -9.66 2.25 9.48
CA ARG A 52 -11.11 2.31 9.31
C ARG A 52 -11.59 1.61 8.05
N PHE A 53 -10.86 1.77 6.94
CA PHE A 53 -11.20 1.06 5.69
C PHE A 53 -11.01 -0.44 5.83
N ILE A 54 -9.95 -0.87 6.52
CA ILE A 54 -9.70 -2.29 6.79
C ILE A 54 -10.78 -2.85 7.69
N LEU A 55 -11.08 -2.15 8.79
CA LEU A 55 -12.09 -2.60 9.76
C LEU A 55 -13.49 -2.69 9.14
N ALA A 56 -13.89 -1.70 8.36
CA ALA A 56 -15.18 -1.73 7.66
C ALA A 56 -15.30 -2.97 6.74
N LYS A 57 -14.21 -3.36 6.07
CA LYS A 57 -14.18 -4.59 5.26
C LYS A 57 -14.28 -5.85 6.12
N LEU A 58 -13.60 -5.91 7.25
CA LEU A 58 -13.66 -7.02 8.18
C LEU A 58 -15.07 -7.17 8.78
N GLU A 59 -15.68 -6.07 9.22
CA GLU A 59 -17.04 -6.04 9.76
C GLU A 59 -18.08 -6.48 8.71
N ALA A 60 -17.92 -6.05 7.46
CA ALA A 60 -18.82 -6.44 6.38
C ALA A 60 -18.84 -7.94 6.09
N VAL A 61 -17.75 -8.66 6.38
CA VAL A 61 -17.66 -10.12 6.22
C VAL A 61 -17.77 -10.88 7.55
N GLY A 62 -18.06 -10.18 8.65
CA GLY A 62 -18.23 -10.78 9.98
C GLY A 62 -16.95 -11.32 10.61
N VAL A 63 -15.77 -10.80 10.21
CA VAL A 63 -14.47 -11.23 10.73
C VAL A 63 -13.92 -10.19 11.70
N ALA A 64 -13.58 -10.63 12.90
CA ALA A 64 -12.94 -9.77 13.89
C ALA A 64 -11.44 -9.58 13.59
N PRO A 65 -10.87 -8.39 13.89
CA PRO A 65 -9.43 -8.18 13.80
C PRO A 65 -8.65 -9.13 14.70
N SER A 66 -7.48 -9.55 14.27
CA SER A 66 -6.58 -10.35 15.09
C SER A 66 -6.06 -9.56 16.30
N LYS A 67 -5.70 -10.27 17.36
CA LYS A 67 -5.03 -9.67 18.52
C LYS A 67 -3.70 -9.01 18.12
N LYS A 68 -3.28 -8.00 18.89
CA LYS A 68 -1.96 -7.39 18.71
C LYS A 68 -0.86 -8.44 18.77
N ALA A 69 0.14 -8.29 17.91
CA ALA A 69 1.30 -9.18 17.90
C ALA A 69 2.07 -9.11 19.23
N SER A 70 2.65 -10.23 19.64
CA SER A 70 3.54 -10.26 20.83
C SER A 70 4.79 -9.41 20.60
N GLY A 71 5.44 -8.95 21.68
CA GLY A 71 6.69 -8.19 21.60
C GLY A 71 7.78 -8.94 20.82
N SER A 72 7.88 -10.25 21.00
CA SER A 72 8.82 -11.09 20.24
C SER A 72 8.51 -11.12 18.73
N ALA A 73 7.25 -11.15 18.35
CA ALA A 73 6.86 -11.09 16.94
C ALA A 73 7.11 -9.68 16.36
N LEU A 74 6.85 -8.62 17.13
CA LEU A 74 7.08 -7.24 16.70
C LEU A 74 8.56 -6.96 16.46
N VAL A 75 9.44 -7.29 17.42
CA VAL A 75 10.88 -7.06 17.26
C VAL A 75 11.44 -7.83 16.07
N ARG A 76 11.02 -9.08 15.89
CA ARG A 76 11.43 -9.88 14.73
C ARG A 76 11.00 -9.25 13.40
N ARG A 77 9.75 -8.79 13.30
CA ARG A 77 9.24 -8.11 12.09
C ARG A 77 10.02 -6.84 11.79
N LEU A 78 10.22 -5.96 12.78
CA LEU A 78 10.98 -4.72 12.61
C LEU A 78 12.38 -4.96 12.08
N TYR A 79 13.09 -5.91 12.64
CA TYR A 79 14.45 -6.23 12.19
C TYR A 79 14.47 -6.77 10.76
N LEU A 80 13.59 -7.71 10.45
CA LEU A 80 13.52 -8.28 9.10
C LEU A 80 13.09 -7.25 8.04
N ASP A 81 12.13 -6.38 8.38
CA ASP A 81 11.62 -5.37 7.44
C ASP A 81 12.66 -4.27 7.20
N LEU A 82 13.29 -3.75 8.26
CA LEU A 82 14.18 -2.60 8.15
C LEU A 82 15.62 -2.99 7.81
N THR A 83 16.12 -4.15 8.27
CA THR A 83 17.52 -4.54 8.07
C THR A 83 17.71 -5.83 7.27
N GLY A 84 16.63 -6.58 7.03
CA GLY A 84 16.69 -7.89 6.38
C GLY A 84 17.27 -9.00 7.25
N LEU A 85 17.65 -8.72 8.49
CA LEU A 85 18.30 -9.65 9.41
C LEU A 85 17.46 -9.87 10.67
N PRO A 86 17.50 -11.05 11.30
CA PRO A 86 16.84 -11.27 12.57
C PRO A 86 17.56 -10.50 13.71
N PRO A 87 16.85 -10.14 14.79
CA PRO A 87 17.48 -9.53 15.97
C PRO A 87 18.41 -10.52 16.67
N ALA A 88 19.46 -10.02 17.29
CA ALA A 88 20.24 -10.82 18.21
C ALA A 88 19.38 -11.24 19.44
N PRO A 89 19.56 -12.45 20.00
CA PRO A 89 18.74 -12.92 21.13
C PRO A 89 18.69 -11.95 22.32
N LYS A 90 19.83 -11.34 22.64
CA LYS A 90 19.92 -10.31 23.71
C LYS A 90 19.05 -9.07 23.41
N GLU A 91 19.04 -8.62 22.17
CA GLU A 91 18.23 -7.45 21.77
C GLU A 91 16.73 -7.76 21.75
N ALA A 92 16.37 -8.95 21.31
CA ALA A 92 14.98 -9.42 21.35
C ALA A 92 14.47 -9.52 22.80
N LEU A 93 15.28 -10.08 23.71
CA LEU A 93 14.93 -10.16 25.13
C LEU A 93 14.79 -8.78 25.76
N ALA A 94 15.75 -7.87 25.52
CA ALA A 94 15.70 -6.51 26.05
C ALA A 94 14.46 -5.76 25.58
N PHE A 95 14.05 -5.94 24.30
CA PHE A 95 12.84 -5.34 23.78
C PHE A 95 11.57 -5.88 24.45
N VAL A 96 11.50 -7.20 24.64
CA VAL A 96 10.33 -7.84 25.28
C VAL A 96 10.17 -7.46 26.75
N GLN A 97 11.30 -7.19 27.45
CA GLN A 97 11.31 -6.82 28.86
C GLN A 97 11.01 -5.34 29.12
N ASP A 98 11.17 -4.47 28.11
CA ASP A 98 10.88 -3.04 28.23
C ASP A 98 9.46 -2.74 27.72
N ASP A 99 8.51 -2.64 28.63
CA ASP A 99 7.08 -2.42 28.33
C ASP A 99 6.76 -0.92 28.13
N SER A 100 7.78 -0.05 28.03
CA SER A 100 7.57 1.39 27.88
C SER A 100 6.98 1.73 26.50
N PRO A 101 6.02 2.67 26.41
CA PRO A 101 5.42 3.10 25.14
C PRO A 101 6.45 3.63 24.13
N ARG A 102 7.59 4.14 24.62
CA ARG A 102 8.68 4.67 23.79
C ARG A 102 9.65 3.61 23.29
N ASN A 103 9.61 2.39 23.81
CA ASN A 103 10.53 1.32 23.42
C ASN A 103 10.43 1.01 21.94
N TYR A 104 9.20 0.90 21.41
CA TYR A 104 8.94 0.64 20.01
C TYR A 104 9.50 1.73 19.09
N SER A 105 9.22 3.00 19.37
CA SER A 105 9.72 4.13 18.58
C SER A 105 11.25 4.24 18.63
N ARG A 106 11.86 4.06 19.81
CA ARG A 106 13.33 4.06 19.96
C ARG A 106 13.99 2.94 19.16
N LEU A 107 13.36 1.77 19.10
CA LEU A 107 13.87 0.67 18.29
C LEU A 107 13.82 1.02 16.80
N ILE A 108 12.71 1.58 16.31
CA ILE A 108 12.57 2.01 14.92
C ILE A 108 13.65 3.04 14.57
N GLU A 109 13.81 4.09 15.36
CA GLU A 109 14.82 5.14 15.13
C GLU A 109 16.24 4.56 15.07
N ARG A 110 16.57 3.64 15.99
CA ARG A 110 17.86 2.97 16.00
C ARG A 110 18.10 2.12 14.75
N LEU A 111 17.08 1.39 14.28
CA LEU A 111 17.20 0.56 13.09
C LEU A 111 17.29 1.38 11.81
N LEU A 112 16.55 2.49 11.73
CA LEU A 112 16.63 3.43 10.61
C LEU A 112 17.99 4.13 10.53
N ALA A 113 18.63 4.41 11.67
CA ALA A 113 19.98 4.97 11.74
C ALA A 113 21.11 3.94 11.46
N SER A 114 20.78 2.66 11.36
CA SER A 114 21.76 1.60 11.13
C SER A 114 22.21 1.55 9.66
N PRO A 115 23.51 1.34 9.38
CA PRO A 115 23.99 1.07 8.02
C PRO A 115 23.24 -0.09 7.33
N ARG A 116 22.78 -1.07 8.10
CA ARG A 116 22.01 -2.22 7.60
C ARG A 116 20.69 -1.81 6.93
N PHE A 117 20.08 -0.73 7.38
CA PHE A 117 18.90 -0.17 6.72
C PHE A 117 19.24 0.28 5.29
N GLY A 118 20.35 1.02 5.12
CA GLY A 118 20.83 1.43 3.80
C GLY A 118 21.15 0.25 2.88
N GLU A 119 21.84 -0.77 3.39
CA GLU A 119 22.14 -2.00 2.65
C GLU A 119 20.85 -2.72 2.22
N ARG A 120 19.85 -2.81 3.10
CA ARG A 120 18.56 -3.42 2.79
C ARG A 120 17.78 -2.64 1.73
N GLN A 121 17.76 -1.31 1.84
CA GLN A 121 17.06 -0.46 0.87
C GLN A 121 17.75 -0.43 -0.50
N ALA A 122 19.09 -0.53 -0.53
CA ALA A 122 19.85 -0.57 -1.77
C ALA A 122 19.44 -1.74 -2.68
N GLN A 123 19.04 -2.87 -2.15
CA GLN A 123 18.59 -4.03 -2.94
C GLN A 123 17.43 -3.66 -3.86
N ASN A 124 16.41 -2.94 -3.36
CA ASN A 124 15.26 -2.54 -4.16
C ASN A 124 15.66 -1.62 -5.33
N TRP A 125 16.61 -0.72 -5.10
CA TRP A 125 17.12 0.19 -6.13
C TRP A 125 18.01 -0.54 -7.14
N LEU A 126 18.82 -1.48 -6.68
CA LEU A 126 19.68 -2.30 -7.55
C LEU A 126 18.85 -3.18 -8.47
N ASP A 127 17.76 -3.78 -7.96
CA ASP A 127 16.83 -4.57 -8.76
C ASP A 127 16.17 -3.73 -9.86
N LEU A 128 15.75 -2.50 -9.55
CA LEU A 128 15.19 -1.57 -10.54
C LEU A 128 16.23 -1.16 -11.59
N ALA A 129 17.49 -0.99 -11.18
CA ALA A 129 18.60 -0.68 -12.07
C ALA A 129 19.13 -1.90 -12.86
N ARG A 130 18.55 -3.08 -12.63
CA ARG A 130 19.01 -4.36 -13.21
C ARG A 130 20.48 -4.64 -12.93
N PHE A 131 20.95 -4.25 -11.76
CA PHE A 131 22.29 -4.54 -11.27
C PHE A 131 22.27 -5.94 -10.66
N ALA A 132 22.95 -6.88 -11.33
CA ALA A 132 23.13 -8.26 -10.87
C ALA A 132 24.56 -8.49 -10.40
#